data_706a01ac22bbec57762018e88f72747f
#
_entry.id   706a01ac22bbec57762018e88f72747f
#
_cell.length_a   1.000
_cell.length_b   1.000
_cell.length_c   1.000
_cell.angle_alpha   90.00
_cell.angle_beta   90.00
_cell.angle_gamma   90.00
#
_symmetry.space_group_name_H-M   'P 1'
#
loop_
_entity.id
_entity.type
_entity.pdbx_description
1 polymer ?
#
loop_
_entity_poly.entity_id
_entity_poly.type
_entity_poly.pdbx_seq_one_letter_code
_entity_poly.pdbx_strand_id
1 'polypeptide(L)'
;MPDLLQASESDLRELVESARTGNDEAIGELYDRYFLRVFRFVYARTGNTHDAEDIAGEAFLKVVRAIRTFRWQESGFEAWLFRIVRNEVVNHVRKNPAHRQGVDLDAAELVEGRNDIDRSELRLMVQEATRFLPDAQREIIALRFAGGLESAQIAQALGKSESNVRVLQFKALKNLQKILAKQFAWEPSMGGVG
;
A
#
# COMPACT_ATOMS: atom_id res chain seq x y z
N MET A 1 -23.33 -3.54 14.14
CA MET A 1 -22.44 -2.97 13.13
C MET A 1 -21.79 -4.01 12.19
N PRO A 2 -22.25 -5.24 12.04
CA PRO A 2 -21.77 -6.16 10.99
C PRO A 2 -22.36 -5.85 9.61
N ASP A 3 -23.48 -5.18 9.53
CA ASP A 3 -24.29 -5.02 8.30
C ASP A 3 -23.67 -4.09 7.24
N LEU A 4 -22.99 -3.01 7.66
CA LEU A 4 -22.35 -2.06 6.74
C LEU A 4 -21.07 -2.61 6.09
N LEU A 5 -20.36 -3.50 6.76
CA LEU A 5 -19.16 -4.15 6.21
C LEU A 5 -19.52 -5.25 5.20
N GLN A 6 -20.63 -5.96 5.44
CA GLN A 6 -21.14 -6.99 4.52
C GLN A 6 -21.73 -6.36 3.25
N ALA A 7 -22.48 -5.25 3.37
CA ALA A 7 -22.95 -4.48 2.22
C ALA A 7 -21.79 -4.01 1.34
N SER A 8 -20.73 -3.46 1.94
CA SER A 8 -19.52 -2.99 1.24
C SER A 8 -18.77 -4.13 0.51
N GLU A 9 -18.77 -5.34 1.03
CA GLU A 9 -18.13 -6.50 0.39
C GLU A 9 -18.99 -7.05 -0.76
N SER A 10 -20.33 -7.07 -0.60
CA SER A 10 -21.27 -7.43 -1.66
C SER A 10 -21.16 -6.49 -2.85
N ASP A 11 -21.13 -5.17 -2.59
CA ASP A 11 -21.03 -4.14 -3.63
C ASP A 11 -19.70 -4.25 -4.39
N LEU A 12 -18.61 -4.53 -3.69
CA LEU A 12 -17.31 -4.77 -4.34
C LEU A 12 -17.34 -6.02 -5.21
N ARG A 13 -18.02 -7.05 -4.75
CA ARG A 13 -18.13 -8.30 -5.51
C ARG A 13 -18.91 -8.10 -6.80
N GLU A 14 -20.04 -7.40 -6.76
CA GLU A 14 -20.84 -7.04 -7.93
C GLU A 14 -20.06 -6.18 -8.90
N LEU A 15 -19.34 -5.17 -8.40
CA LEU A 15 -18.50 -4.29 -9.21
C LEU A 15 -17.40 -5.06 -9.94
N VAL A 16 -16.70 -5.94 -9.24
CA VAL A 16 -15.65 -6.79 -9.83
C VAL A 16 -16.23 -7.76 -10.88
N GLU A 17 -17.39 -8.38 -10.61
CA GLU A 17 -18.04 -9.25 -11.59
C GLU A 17 -18.48 -8.48 -12.83
N SER A 18 -19.01 -7.27 -12.68
CA SER A 18 -19.34 -6.38 -13.79
C SER A 18 -18.10 -6.03 -14.63
N ALA A 19 -17.00 -5.66 -13.99
CA ALA A 19 -15.75 -5.38 -14.67
C ALA A 19 -15.17 -6.61 -15.39
N ARG A 20 -15.34 -7.82 -14.84
CA ARG A 20 -14.92 -9.08 -15.48
C ARG A 20 -15.64 -9.35 -16.78
N THR A 21 -16.89 -8.94 -16.92
CA THR A 21 -17.68 -9.08 -18.15
C THR A 21 -17.36 -8.00 -19.19
N GLY A 22 -16.49 -7.06 -18.88
CA GLY A 22 -16.03 -6.01 -19.80
C GLY A 22 -16.84 -4.72 -19.72
N ASN A 23 -17.47 -4.45 -18.57
CA ASN A 23 -18.13 -3.17 -18.34
C ASN A 23 -17.08 -2.10 -18.02
N ASP A 24 -16.92 -1.13 -18.93
CA ASP A 24 -15.92 -0.07 -18.82
C ASP A 24 -16.22 0.89 -17.66
N GLU A 25 -17.49 1.14 -17.34
CA GLU A 25 -17.88 1.97 -16.19
C GLU A 25 -17.45 1.32 -14.87
N ALA A 26 -17.64 0.00 -14.74
CA ALA A 26 -17.19 -0.76 -13.57
C ALA A 26 -15.65 -0.78 -13.45
N ILE A 27 -14.94 -0.83 -14.56
CA ILE A 27 -13.48 -0.71 -14.60
C ILE A 27 -13.05 0.68 -14.12
N GLY A 28 -13.72 1.74 -14.58
CA GLY A 28 -13.49 3.12 -14.15
C GLY A 28 -13.72 3.30 -12.64
N GLU A 29 -14.81 2.75 -12.10
CA GLU A 29 -15.11 2.82 -10.67
C GLU A 29 -14.07 2.05 -9.82
N LEU A 30 -13.60 0.89 -10.27
CA LEU A 30 -12.49 0.19 -9.62
C LEU A 30 -11.20 1.01 -9.63
N TYR A 31 -10.92 1.71 -10.75
CA TYR A 31 -9.78 2.61 -10.84
C TYR A 31 -9.90 3.74 -9.82
N ASP A 32 -11.00 4.47 -9.79
CA ASP A 32 -11.22 5.59 -8.87
C ASP A 32 -11.16 5.15 -7.40
N ARG A 33 -11.72 3.98 -7.09
CA ARG A 33 -11.73 3.41 -5.74
C ARG A 33 -10.34 3.03 -5.22
N TYR A 34 -9.46 2.53 -6.10
CA TYR A 34 -8.19 1.94 -5.69
C TYR A 34 -6.95 2.75 -6.08
N PHE A 35 -7.05 3.67 -7.04
CA PHE A 35 -5.89 4.39 -7.58
C PHE A 35 -5.06 5.06 -6.49
N LEU A 36 -5.68 5.81 -5.59
CA LEU A 36 -4.98 6.52 -4.53
C LEU A 36 -4.25 5.57 -3.56
N ARG A 37 -4.86 4.43 -3.23
CA ARG A 37 -4.22 3.41 -2.38
C ARG A 37 -3.04 2.75 -3.08
N VAL A 38 -3.18 2.45 -4.36
CA VAL A 38 -2.11 1.90 -5.22
C VAL A 38 -0.98 2.90 -5.34
N PHE A 39 -1.28 4.14 -5.71
CA PHE A 39 -0.29 5.21 -5.80
C PHE A 39 0.50 5.37 -4.49
N ARG A 40 -0.19 5.48 -3.35
CA ARG A 40 0.45 5.59 -2.02
C ARG A 40 1.39 4.43 -1.71
N PHE A 41 0.98 3.21 -2.02
CA PHE A 41 1.83 2.04 -1.85
C PHE A 41 3.06 2.10 -2.74
N VAL A 42 2.89 2.42 -4.02
CA VAL A 42 4.01 2.52 -4.97
C VAL A 42 4.96 3.64 -4.54
N TYR A 43 4.42 4.82 -4.18
CA TYR A 43 5.21 5.94 -3.69
C TYR A 43 6.00 5.60 -2.41
N ALA A 44 5.39 4.89 -1.46
CA ALA A 44 6.09 4.42 -0.26
C ALA A 44 7.27 3.47 -0.57
N ARG A 45 7.28 2.87 -1.77
CA ARG A 45 8.32 1.94 -2.22
C ARG A 45 9.38 2.59 -3.12
N THR A 46 9.00 3.58 -3.91
CA THR A 46 9.89 4.27 -4.88
C THR A 46 10.45 5.57 -4.34
N GLY A 47 9.66 6.30 -3.55
CA GLY A 47 10.00 7.63 -3.04
C GLY A 47 9.98 8.72 -4.12
N ASN A 48 9.40 8.46 -5.28
CA ASN A 48 9.35 9.36 -6.42
C ASN A 48 7.94 9.37 -7.03
N THR A 49 7.39 10.57 -7.26
CA THR A 49 6.03 10.76 -7.76
C THR A 49 5.86 10.26 -9.18
N HIS A 50 6.79 10.60 -10.06
CA HIS A 50 6.74 10.20 -11.46
C HIS A 50 6.79 8.68 -11.60
N ASP A 51 7.74 8.02 -10.92
CA ASP A 51 7.80 6.56 -10.89
C ASP A 51 6.51 5.96 -10.31
N ALA A 52 5.91 6.61 -9.29
CA ALA A 52 4.69 6.11 -8.65
C ALA A 52 3.48 6.19 -9.60
N GLU A 53 3.34 7.27 -10.35
CA GLU A 53 2.30 7.45 -11.37
C GLU A 53 2.45 6.44 -12.51
N ASP A 54 3.65 6.31 -13.06
CA ASP A 54 3.94 5.39 -14.15
C ASP A 54 3.67 3.93 -13.75
N ILE A 55 4.19 3.51 -12.60
CA ILE A 55 4.01 2.14 -12.12
C ILE A 55 2.54 1.86 -11.77
N ALA A 56 1.84 2.82 -11.14
CA ALA A 56 0.42 2.67 -10.84
C ALA A 56 -0.40 2.53 -12.13
N GLY A 57 -0.14 3.36 -13.13
CA GLY A 57 -0.79 3.29 -14.44
C GLY A 57 -0.53 1.94 -15.13
N GLU A 58 0.72 1.49 -15.20
CA GLU A 58 1.07 0.19 -15.78
C GLU A 58 0.41 -0.98 -15.02
N ALA A 59 0.37 -0.90 -13.68
CA ALA A 59 -0.30 -1.91 -12.86
C ALA A 59 -1.79 -1.98 -13.17
N PHE A 60 -2.48 -0.84 -13.29
CA PHE A 60 -3.90 -0.81 -13.66
C PHE A 60 -4.16 -1.35 -15.06
N LEU A 61 -3.31 -1.06 -16.04
CA LEU A 61 -3.41 -1.67 -17.38
C LEU A 61 -3.32 -3.21 -17.30
N LYS A 62 -2.47 -3.75 -16.42
CA LYS A 62 -2.38 -5.20 -16.18
C LYS A 62 -3.61 -5.74 -15.47
N VAL A 63 -4.15 -5.00 -14.50
CA VAL A 63 -5.40 -5.33 -13.81
C VAL A 63 -6.54 -5.45 -14.82
N VAL A 64 -6.73 -4.47 -15.68
CA VAL A 64 -7.78 -4.46 -16.73
C VAL A 64 -7.65 -5.67 -17.66
N ARG A 65 -6.43 -6.03 -18.06
CA ARG A 65 -6.19 -7.20 -18.92
C ARG A 65 -6.45 -8.52 -18.17
N ALA A 66 -6.11 -8.59 -16.90
CA ALA A 66 -6.16 -9.82 -16.10
C ALA A 66 -7.51 -10.03 -15.38
N ILE A 67 -8.34 -8.97 -15.22
CA ILE A 67 -9.56 -9.04 -14.42
C ILE A 67 -10.55 -10.08 -14.95
N ARG A 68 -10.58 -10.29 -16.27
CA ARG A 68 -11.44 -11.30 -16.91
C ARG A 68 -11.16 -12.74 -16.42
N THR A 69 -9.94 -13.00 -15.97
CA THR A 69 -9.50 -14.30 -15.44
C THR A 69 -9.45 -14.34 -13.92
N PHE A 70 -9.77 -13.23 -13.25
CA PHE A 70 -9.82 -13.18 -11.80
C PHE A 70 -10.82 -14.19 -11.25
N ARG A 71 -10.46 -14.86 -10.15
CA ARG A 71 -11.32 -15.74 -9.40
C ARG A 71 -11.27 -15.36 -7.93
N TRP A 72 -12.44 -15.23 -7.33
CA TRP A 72 -12.55 -14.95 -5.91
C TRP A 72 -11.81 -15.98 -5.07
N GLN A 73 -11.04 -15.50 -4.11
CA GLN A 73 -10.39 -16.27 -3.06
C GLN A 73 -10.77 -15.66 -1.71
N GLU A 74 -10.48 -16.36 -0.61
CA GLU A 74 -10.84 -15.90 0.74
C GLU A 74 -10.30 -14.51 1.10
N SER A 75 -9.13 -14.14 0.60
CA SER A 75 -8.50 -12.83 0.84
C SER A 75 -8.95 -11.72 -0.11
N GLY A 76 -9.90 -12.01 -1.00
CA GLY A 76 -10.62 -11.03 -1.78
C GLY A 76 -9.84 -10.43 -2.97
N PHE A 77 -10.49 -9.44 -3.61
CA PHE A 77 -9.97 -8.72 -4.77
C PHE A 77 -8.71 -7.91 -4.45
N GLU A 78 -8.67 -7.27 -3.29
CA GLU A 78 -7.57 -6.38 -2.91
C GLU A 78 -6.22 -7.11 -2.86
N ALA A 79 -6.18 -8.31 -2.30
CA ALA A 79 -4.95 -9.10 -2.25
C ALA A 79 -4.42 -9.45 -3.65
N TRP A 80 -5.32 -9.75 -4.59
CA TRP A 80 -4.99 -9.99 -5.98
C TRP A 80 -4.50 -8.72 -6.68
N LEU A 81 -5.20 -7.60 -6.51
CA LEU A 81 -4.80 -6.29 -7.04
C LEU A 81 -3.40 -5.92 -6.58
N PHE A 82 -3.17 -5.92 -5.27
CA PHE A 82 -1.87 -5.53 -4.70
C PHE A 82 -0.74 -6.51 -5.02
N ARG A 83 -1.06 -7.76 -5.32
CA ARG A 83 -0.08 -8.71 -5.87
C ARG A 83 0.43 -8.27 -7.25
N ILE A 84 -0.46 -7.79 -8.12
CA ILE A 84 -0.08 -7.25 -9.44
C ILE A 84 0.78 -5.99 -9.24
N VAL A 85 0.29 -5.02 -8.46
CA VAL A 85 0.98 -3.76 -8.19
C VAL A 85 2.38 -4.01 -7.61
N ARG A 86 2.48 -4.88 -6.61
CA ARG A 86 3.76 -5.26 -5.99
C ARG A 86 4.75 -5.82 -7.01
N ASN A 87 4.30 -6.66 -7.92
CA ASN A 87 5.15 -7.24 -8.94
C ASN A 87 5.71 -6.16 -9.88
N GLU A 88 4.92 -5.12 -10.21
CA GLU A 88 5.41 -3.98 -11.00
C GLU A 88 6.47 -3.19 -10.23
N VAL A 89 6.22 -2.89 -8.96
CA VAL A 89 7.21 -2.21 -8.10
C VAL A 89 8.51 -3.00 -8.05
N VAL A 90 8.45 -4.31 -7.81
CA VAL A 90 9.65 -5.17 -7.74
C VAL A 90 10.41 -5.16 -9.07
N ASN A 91 9.70 -5.24 -10.19
CA ASN A 91 10.30 -5.19 -11.52
C ASN A 91 10.98 -3.86 -11.79
N HIS A 92 10.31 -2.74 -11.45
CA HIS A 92 10.85 -1.39 -11.63
C HIS A 92 12.11 -1.18 -10.78
N VAL A 93 12.04 -1.47 -9.48
CA VAL A 93 13.16 -1.31 -8.53
C VAL A 93 14.37 -2.18 -8.93
N ARG A 94 14.13 -3.37 -9.49
CA ARG A 94 15.21 -4.24 -9.99
C ARG A 94 15.89 -3.65 -11.22
N LYS A 95 15.16 -3.02 -12.12
CA LYS A 95 15.68 -2.38 -13.34
C LYS A 95 16.39 -1.06 -13.05
N ASN A 96 15.94 -0.33 -12.04
CA ASN A 96 16.39 1.03 -11.72
C ASN A 96 16.89 1.14 -10.26
N PRO A 97 18.01 0.52 -9.90
CA PRO A 97 18.49 0.52 -8.50
C PRO A 97 18.88 1.91 -7.98
N ALA A 98 19.17 2.86 -8.87
CA ALA A 98 19.52 4.25 -8.50
C ALA A 98 18.30 5.09 -8.05
N HIS A 99 17.08 4.73 -8.45
CA HIS A 99 15.84 5.45 -8.08
C HIS A 99 15.38 5.21 -6.64
N ARG A 100 16.14 4.47 -5.83
CA ARG A 100 15.86 4.26 -4.39
C ARG A 100 16.13 5.48 -3.50
N GLN A 101 16.60 6.63 -4.02
CA GLN A 101 17.24 7.69 -3.25
C GLN A 101 16.58 9.08 -3.33
N GLY A 102 15.36 9.24 -3.77
CA GLY A 102 14.68 10.55 -3.75
C GLY A 102 13.42 10.53 -2.88
N VAL A 103 13.24 11.48 -1.96
CA VAL A 103 11.93 11.89 -1.45
C VAL A 103 11.54 13.11 -2.26
N ASP A 104 10.50 12.99 -3.05
CA ASP A 104 9.88 14.13 -3.69
C ASP A 104 8.94 14.78 -2.66
N LEU A 105 9.33 15.96 -2.17
CA LEU A 105 8.58 16.68 -1.14
C LEU A 105 7.21 17.15 -1.67
N ASP A 106 7.07 17.37 -2.98
CA ASP A 106 5.84 17.84 -3.59
C ASP A 106 4.73 16.76 -3.59
N ALA A 107 5.11 15.50 -3.52
CA ALA A 107 4.14 14.40 -3.46
C ALA A 107 3.46 14.25 -2.10
N ALA A 108 3.99 14.83 -1.04
CA ALA A 108 3.33 14.81 0.27
C ALA A 108 1.98 15.54 0.22
N GLU A 109 1.83 16.58 -0.61
CA GLU A 109 0.57 17.30 -0.81
C GLU A 109 -0.47 16.52 -1.61
N LEU A 110 -0.07 15.72 -2.60
CA LEU A 110 -0.98 14.89 -3.40
C LEU A 110 -1.59 13.73 -2.60
N VAL A 111 -0.92 13.30 -1.54
CA VAL A 111 -1.39 12.23 -0.65
C VAL A 111 -2.41 12.75 0.37
N GLU A 112 -2.59 14.08 0.49
CA GLU A 112 -3.42 14.71 1.52
C GLU A 112 -4.29 15.87 1.04
N GLY A 113 -5.57 15.66 1.20
CA GLY A 113 -6.47 16.78 1.44
C GLY A 113 -6.57 17.04 2.95
N ARG A 114 -5.90 18.06 3.44
CA ARG A 114 -6.12 18.87 4.64
C ARG A 114 -4.97 18.98 5.64
N ASN A 115 -4.57 20.22 5.80
CA ASN A 115 -3.90 20.98 6.85
C ASN A 115 -3.77 20.29 8.22
N ASP A 116 -2.52 19.87 8.52
CA ASP A 116 -1.98 19.84 9.87
C ASP A 116 -0.44 19.79 9.75
N ILE A 117 0.20 20.92 9.97
CA ILE A 117 1.67 21.08 9.81
C ILE A 117 2.42 20.07 10.69
N ASP A 118 1.95 19.82 11.92
CA ASP A 118 2.58 18.85 12.84
C ASP A 118 2.47 17.40 12.34
N ARG A 119 1.40 17.07 11.60
CA ARG A 119 1.24 15.73 11.01
C ARG A 119 2.09 15.53 9.77
N SER A 120 2.35 16.57 8.99
CA SER A 120 3.18 16.48 7.79
C SER A 120 4.65 16.22 8.14
N GLU A 121 5.21 16.89 9.15
CA GLU A 121 6.57 16.65 9.64
C GLU A 121 6.74 15.24 10.19
N LEU A 122 5.79 14.77 11.02
CA LEU A 122 5.82 13.41 11.55
C LEU A 122 5.76 12.35 10.45
N ARG A 123 4.99 12.59 9.39
CA ARG A 123 4.90 11.68 8.25
C ARG A 123 6.19 11.63 7.44
N LEU A 124 6.78 12.78 7.13
CA LEU A 124 8.08 12.84 6.46
C LEU A 124 9.14 12.10 7.28
N MET A 125 9.16 12.30 8.60
CA MET A 125 10.03 11.60 9.51
C MET A 125 9.82 10.07 9.47
N VAL A 126 8.57 9.60 9.53
CA VAL A 126 8.23 8.18 9.45
C VAL A 126 8.60 7.61 8.08
N GLN A 127 8.30 8.34 7.01
CA GLN A 127 8.64 7.94 5.65
C GLN A 127 10.16 7.80 5.48
N GLU A 128 10.93 8.77 5.94
CA GLU A 128 12.39 8.71 5.91
C GLU A 128 12.90 7.54 6.78
N ALA A 129 12.36 7.35 7.97
CA ALA A 129 12.72 6.24 8.84
C ALA A 129 12.44 4.86 8.21
N THR A 130 11.37 4.73 7.40
CA THR A 130 11.08 3.46 6.71
C THR A 130 12.16 3.05 5.72
N ARG A 131 12.95 4.01 5.19
CA ARG A 131 14.06 3.74 4.24
C ARG A 131 15.19 2.91 4.86
N PHE A 132 15.34 3.01 6.18
CA PHE A 132 16.34 2.25 6.92
C PHE A 132 15.87 0.85 7.33
N LEU A 133 14.62 0.50 7.07
CA LEU A 133 14.12 -0.85 7.29
C LEU A 133 14.66 -1.82 6.23
N PRO A 134 14.91 -3.09 6.61
CA PRO A 134 15.10 -4.17 5.65
C PRO A 134 13.94 -4.23 4.63
N ASP A 135 14.24 -4.57 3.39
CA ASP A 135 13.29 -4.49 2.26
C ASP A 135 11.97 -5.23 2.52
N ALA A 136 12.04 -6.45 3.08
CA ALA A 136 10.86 -7.22 3.44
C ALA A 136 10.00 -6.55 4.53
N GLN A 137 10.61 -5.82 5.46
CA GLN A 137 9.88 -5.08 6.50
C GLN A 137 9.24 -3.82 5.93
N ARG A 138 9.97 -3.10 5.08
CA ARG A 138 9.46 -1.92 4.37
C ARG A 138 8.25 -2.27 3.50
N GLU A 139 8.33 -3.38 2.77
CA GLU A 139 7.24 -3.88 1.94
C GLU A 139 5.96 -4.15 2.76
N ILE A 140 6.09 -4.82 3.90
CA ILE A 140 4.94 -5.12 4.77
C ILE A 140 4.34 -3.85 5.36
N ILE A 141 5.17 -2.89 5.82
CA ILE A 141 4.69 -1.60 6.32
C ILE A 141 3.96 -0.83 5.20
N ALA A 142 4.50 -0.79 3.99
CA ALA A 142 3.84 -0.13 2.87
C ALA A 142 2.50 -0.78 2.51
N LEU A 143 2.42 -2.12 2.45
CA LEU A 143 1.15 -2.82 2.20
C LEU A 143 0.11 -2.57 3.29
N ARG A 144 0.53 -2.56 4.56
CA ARG A 144 -0.38 -2.35 5.71
C ARG A 144 -0.90 -0.92 5.78
N PHE A 145 -0.01 0.08 5.74
CA PHE A 145 -0.36 1.46 6.05
C PHE A 145 -0.66 2.31 4.80
N ALA A 146 0.05 2.13 3.71
CA ALA A 146 -0.23 2.84 2.47
C ALA A 146 -1.26 2.09 1.60
N GLY A 147 -1.12 0.77 1.48
CA GLY A 147 -2.07 -0.09 0.76
C GLY A 147 -3.36 -0.38 1.53
N GLY A 148 -3.37 -0.25 2.85
CA GLY A 148 -4.55 -0.50 3.70
C GLY A 148 -4.95 -1.98 3.79
N LEU A 149 -4.01 -2.92 3.59
CA LEU A 149 -4.30 -4.35 3.59
C LEU A 149 -4.27 -4.95 4.99
N GLU A 150 -5.15 -5.93 5.22
CA GLU A 150 -5.11 -6.77 6.41
C GLU A 150 -4.05 -7.87 6.31
N SER A 151 -3.66 -8.46 7.45
CA SER A 151 -2.57 -9.47 7.49
C SER A 151 -2.81 -10.67 6.57
N ALA A 152 -4.05 -11.14 6.45
CA ALA A 152 -4.43 -12.23 5.54
C ALA A 152 -4.25 -11.83 4.06
N GLN A 153 -4.66 -10.60 3.71
CA GLN A 153 -4.50 -10.05 2.37
C GLN A 153 -3.03 -9.87 2.00
N ILE A 154 -2.22 -9.35 2.94
CA ILE A 154 -0.76 -9.22 2.77
C ILE A 154 -0.13 -10.59 2.59
N ALA A 155 -0.53 -11.58 3.37
CA ALA A 155 -0.02 -12.95 3.27
C ALA A 155 -0.24 -13.52 1.87
N GLN A 156 -1.43 -13.35 1.33
CA GLN A 156 -1.74 -13.81 -0.02
C GLN A 156 -0.98 -12.99 -1.09
N ALA A 157 -0.92 -11.67 -0.97
CA ALA A 157 -0.20 -10.83 -1.93
C ALA A 157 1.30 -11.17 -1.99
N LEU A 158 1.88 -11.59 -0.85
CA LEU A 158 3.30 -11.95 -0.74
C LEU A 158 3.58 -13.46 -0.91
N GLY A 159 2.55 -14.30 -1.00
CA GLY A 159 2.73 -15.77 -1.00
C GLY A 159 3.33 -16.30 0.31
N LYS A 160 2.96 -15.72 1.45
CA LYS A 160 3.44 -16.08 2.79
C LYS A 160 2.29 -16.59 3.67
N SER A 161 2.62 -17.21 4.80
CA SER A 161 1.60 -17.50 5.83
C SER A 161 1.26 -16.22 6.62
N GLU A 162 0.04 -16.12 7.09
CA GLU A 162 -0.41 -14.97 7.90
C GLU A 162 0.39 -14.82 9.18
N SER A 163 0.74 -15.93 9.82
CA SER A 163 1.60 -15.92 11.01
C SER A 163 2.98 -15.31 10.73
N ASN A 164 3.57 -15.63 9.59
CA ASN A 164 4.84 -15.02 9.16
C ASN A 164 4.70 -13.51 8.92
N VAL A 165 3.61 -13.09 8.28
CA VAL A 165 3.29 -11.65 8.07
C VAL A 165 3.18 -10.92 9.41
N ARG A 166 2.43 -11.46 10.38
CA ARG A 166 2.28 -10.85 11.72
C ARG A 166 3.63 -10.71 12.45
N VAL A 167 4.48 -11.74 12.38
CA VAL A 167 5.83 -11.67 12.96
C VAL A 167 6.69 -10.60 12.27
N LEU A 168 6.63 -10.52 10.95
CA LEU A 168 7.38 -9.51 10.21
C LEU A 168 6.86 -8.09 10.47
N GLN A 169 5.55 -7.89 10.59
CA GLN A 169 4.94 -6.62 10.98
C GLN A 169 5.43 -6.17 12.37
N PHE A 170 5.39 -7.08 13.35
CA PHE A 170 5.88 -6.79 14.69
C PHE A 170 7.37 -6.38 14.68
N LYS A 171 8.21 -7.14 13.97
CA LYS A 171 9.63 -6.82 13.83
C LYS A 171 9.85 -5.48 13.12
N ALA A 172 9.07 -5.20 12.08
CA ALA A 172 9.15 -3.95 11.33
C ALA A 172 8.82 -2.74 12.20
N LEU A 173 7.72 -2.79 12.95
CA LEU A 173 7.30 -1.72 13.86
C LEU A 173 8.34 -1.50 14.97
N LYS A 174 8.88 -2.58 15.56
CA LYS A 174 9.93 -2.48 16.59
C LYS A 174 11.23 -1.87 16.04
N ASN A 175 11.60 -2.21 14.80
CA ASN A 175 12.78 -1.62 14.17
C ASN A 175 12.53 -0.16 13.80
N LEU A 176 11.35 0.17 13.28
CA LEU A 176 10.96 1.54 12.96
C LEU A 176 11.02 2.44 14.21
N GLN A 177 10.47 1.97 15.34
CA GLN A 177 10.55 2.69 16.61
C GLN A 177 12.00 2.96 17.03
N LYS A 178 12.90 1.97 16.90
CA LYS A 178 14.33 2.14 17.21
C LYS A 178 15.01 3.16 16.28
N ILE A 179 14.67 3.14 14.98
CA ILE A 179 15.22 4.09 13.99
C ILE A 179 14.76 5.51 14.34
N LEU A 180 13.46 5.69 14.59
CA LEU A 180 12.88 6.99 14.97
C LEU A 180 13.54 7.54 16.24
N ALA A 181 13.68 6.76 17.29
CA ALA A 181 14.35 7.18 18.51
C ALA A 181 15.82 7.55 18.32
N LYS A 182 16.55 6.77 17.51
CA LYS A 182 18.00 6.98 17.33
C LYS A 182 18.34 8.12 16.37
N GLN A 183 17.60 8.26 15.25
CA GLN A 183 17.96 9.18 14.17
C GLN A 183 17.20 10.49 14.23
N PHE A 184 16.00 10.50 14.82
CA PHE A 184 15.10 11.65 14.83
C PHE A 184 14.82 12.16 16.24
N ALA A 185 15.50 11.63 17.28
CA ALA A 185 15.29 11.97 18.68
C ALA A 185 13.79 11.90 19.10
N TRP A 186 13.03 11.05 18.45
CA TRP A 186 11.59 10.90 18.70
C TRP A 186 11.36 10.07 19.96
N GLU A 187 10.74 10.69 20.95
CA GLU A 187 10.26 9.98 22.16
C GLU A 187 8.78 9.65 21.97
N PRO A 188 8.38 8.36 22.04
CA PRO A 188 6.97 8.02 22.03
C PRO A 188 6.31 8.66 23.25
N SER A 189 5.37 9.60 23.02
CA SER A 189 4.51 10.06 24.09
C SER A 189 3.84 8.84 24.69
N MET A 190 4.18 8.50 25.92
CA MET A 190 3.48 7.49 26.71
C MET A 190 2.09 8.07 26.99
N GLY A 191 1.20 7.97 26.01
CA GLY A 191 -0.21 8.23 26.20
C GLY A 191 -0.71 7.26 27.26
N GLY A 192 -0.89 7.78 28.46
CA GLY A 192 -1.44 7.02 29.57
C GLY A 192 -2.76 6.40 29.15
N VAL A 193 -2.80 5.10 29.16
CA VAL A 193 -4.04 4.34 29.23
C VAL A 193 -4.50 4.50 30.67
N GLY A 194 -5.42 5.47 30.87
CA GLY A 194 -6.23 5.55 32.09
C GLY A 194 -7.58 4.88 31.82
#